data_70756de5e4a267b4763325b4711b669d
#
_entry.id   70756de5e4a267b4763325b4711b669d
#
_cell.length_a   1.000
_cell.length_b   1.000
_cell.length_c   1.000
_cell.angle_alpha   90.00
_cell.angle_beta   90.00
_cell.angle_gamma   90.00
#
_symmetry.space_group_name_H-M   'P 1'
#
loop_
_entity.id
_entity.type
_entity.pdbx_description
1 polymer ?
#
loop_
_entity_poly.entity_id
_entity_poly.type
_entity_poly.pdbx_seq_one_letter_code
_entity_poly.pdbx_strand_id
1 'polypeptide(L)' 'MTDHTRDLTFPAVIGLLQDGQWHGHDELAAVTTFPREWLAELEREGFELERQGETVRLVA' A
#
# COMPACT_ATOMS: atom_id res chain seq x y z
N MET A 1 7.45 -18.70 -8.47
CA MET A 1 6.29 -18.79 -8.12
C MET A 1 5.82 -18.00 -6.94
N THR A 2 6.72 -17.71 -6.00
CA THR A 2 6.37 -16.76 -4.96
C THR A 2 6.03 -15.40 -5.53
N ASP A 3 6.59 -15.09 -6.68
CA ASP A 3 6.35 -13.79 -7.30
C ASP A 3 4.91 -13.57 -7.68
N HIS A 4 4.18 -14.63 -8.00
CA HIS A 4 2.77 -14.51 -8.35
C HIS A 4 1.95 -13.97 -7.21
N THR A 5 2.25 -14.42 -6.00
CA THR A 5 1.54 -13.94 -4.82
C THR A 5 1.81 -12.45 -4.59
N ARG A 6 3.05 -12.03 -4.79
CA ARG A 6 3.40 -10.63 -4.67
C ARG A 6 2.65 -9.79 -5.69
N ASP A 7 2.60 -10.27 -6.92
CA ASP A 7 1.95 -9.53 -7.99
C ASP A 7 0.47 -9.33 -7.71
N LEU A 8 -0.17 -10.29 -7.06
CA LEU A 8 -1.57 -10.16 -6.71
C LEU A 8 -1.78 -9.18 -5.58
N THR A 9 -0.85 -9.12 -4.64
CA THR A 9 -0.96 -8.25 -3.48
C THR A 9 -0.66 -6.81 -3.82
N PHE A 10 0.38 -6.60 -4.63
CA PHE A 10 0.83 -5.27 -4.98
C PHE A 10 -0.26 -4.45 -5.68
N PRO A 11 -0.91 -4.98 -6.72
CA PRO A 11 -1.99 -4.24 -7.37
C PRO A 11 -3.17 -3.95 -6.42
N ALA A 12 -3.43 -4.82 -5.45
CA ALA A 12 -4.51 -4.59 -4.50
C ALA A 12 -4.18 -3.39 -3.60
N VAL A 13 -2.94 -3.29 -3.15
CA VAL A 13 -2.52 -2.16 -2.32
C VAL A 13 -2.59 -0.87 -3.11
N ILE A 14 -2.08 -0.87 -4.32
CA ILE A 14 -2.13 0.32 -5.17
C ILE A 14 -3.57 0.71 -5.45
N GLY A 15 -4.42 -0.27 -5.75
CA GLY A 15 -5.81 -0.01 -6.03
C GLY A 15 -6.53 0.62 -4.86
N LEU A 16 -6.19 0.20 -3.66
CA LEU A 16 -6.79 0.79 -2.46
C LEU A 16 -6.36 2.24 -2.30
N LEU A 17 -5.10 2.54 -2.57
CA LEU A 17 -4.55 3.86 -2.33
C LEU A 17 -4.76 4.84 -3.48
N GLN A 18 -5.21 4.37 -4.63
CA GLN A 18 -5.34 5.21 -5.82
C GLN A 18 -6.37 6.31 -5.68
N ASP A 19 -7.30 6.18 -4.75
CA ASP A 19 -8.33 7.20 -4.58
C ASP A 19 -7.80 8.46 -3.89
N GLY A 20 -6.56 8.42 -3.41
CA GLY A 20 -5.96 9.57 -2.74
C GLY A 20 -6.51 9.83 -1.35
N GLN A 21 -7.31 8.94 -0.82
CA GLN A 21 -7.92 9.09 0.49
C GLN A 21 -7.02 8.48 1.57
N TRP A 22 -7.30 8.87 2.81
CA TRP A 22 -6.59 8.30 3.94
C TRP A 22 -7.11 6.90 4.23
N HIS A 23 -6.19 5.96 4.38
CA HIS A 23 -6.52 4.57 4.68
C HIS A 23 -5.77 4.12 5.91
N GLY A 24 -6.45 3.44 6.80
CA GLY A 24 -5.83 2.94 8.01
C GLY A 24 -5.08 1.65 7.79
N HIS A 25 -4.24 1.31 8.76
CA HIS A 25 -3.52 0.04 8.71
C HIS A 25 -4.46 -1.14 8.64
N ASP A 26 -5.63 -1.03 9.28
CA ASP A 26 -6.60 -2.12 9.23
C ASP A 26 -7.07 -2.40 7.81
N GLU A 27 -7.29 -1.33 7.05
CA GLU A 27 -7.69 -1.49 5.66
C GLU A 27 -6.60 -2.13 4.83
N LEU A 28 -5.37 -1.70 5.06
CA LEU A 28 -4.24 -2.28 4.33
C LEU A 28 -4.04 -3.74 4.70
N ALA A 29 -4.20 -4.06 5.99
CA ALA A 29 -4.05 -5.45 6.43
C ALA A 29 -5.13 -6.36 5.84
N ALA A 30 -6.25 -5.80 5.43
CA ALA A 30 -7.30 -6.58 4.81
C ALA A 30 -6.93 -7.01 3.39
N VAL A 31 -6.04 -6.27 2.72
CA VAL A 31 -5.67 -6.59 1.34
C VAL A 31 -4.28 -7.20 1.25
N THR A 32 -3.46 -7.08 2.28
CA THR A 32 -2.13 -7.68 2.24
C THR A 32 -1.69 -8.08 3.64
N THR A 33 -0.89 -9.14 3.71
CA THR A 33 -0.29 -9.58 4.96
C THR A 33 0.88 -8.70 5.37
N PHE A 34 1.45 -7.95 4.43
CA PHE A 34 2.66 -7.17 4.68
C PHE A 34 2.46 -5.71 4.31
N PRO A 35 1.57 -4.99 5.02
CA PRO A 35 1.27 -3.63 4.63
C PRO A 35 2.48 -2.68 4.71
N ARG A 36 3.30 -2.83 5.74
CA ARG A 36 4.46 -1.95 5.88
C ARG A 36 5.47 -2.17 4.78
N GLU A 37 5.68 -3.43 4.43
CA GLU A 37 6.62 -3.79 3.38
C GLU A 37 6.17 -3.22 2.04
N TRP A 38 4.87 -3.29 1.76
CA TRP A 38 4.37 -2.76 0.51
C TRP A 38 4.43 -1.24 0.46
N LEU A 39 4.21 -0.58 1.60
CA LEU A 39 4.36 0.87 1.63
C LEU A 39 5.80 1.27 1.36
N ALA A 40 6.75 0.56 1.95
CA ALA A 40 8.16 0.82 1.71
C ALA A 40 8.51 0.57 0.23
N GLU A 41 7.92 -0.47 -0.34
CA GLU A 41 8.17 -0.79 -1.74
C GLU A 41 7.64 0.30 -2.65
N LEU A 42 6.46 0.84 -2.34
CA LEU A 42 5.91 1.93 -3.13
C LEU A 42 6.82 3.15 -3.11
N GLU A 43 7.37 3.47 -1.95
CA GLU A 43 8.28 4.60 -1.86
C GLU A 43 9.55 4.37 -2.67
N ARG A 44 10.03 3.13 -2.69
CA ARG A 44 11.20 2.79 -3.48
C ARG A 44 10.92 2.89 -4.98
N GLU A 45 9.68 2.67 -5.38
CA GLU A 45 9.29 2.78 -6.78
C GLU A 45 9.06 4.22 -7.20
N GLY A 46 9.11 5.15 -6.28
CA GLY A 46 8.98 6.56 -6.61
C GLY A 46 7.65 7.18 -6.24
N PHE A 47 6.76 6.43 -5.62
CA PHE A 47 5.48 6.98 -5.16
C PHE A 47 5.70 7.78 -3.89
N GLU A 48 4.94 8.86 -3.76
CA GLU A 48 4.97 9.67 -2.54
C GLU A 48 3.78 9.30 -1.66
N LEU A 49 4.08 9.06 -0.40
CA LEU A 49 3.06 8.69 0.57
C LEU A 49 3.08 9.70 1.71
N GLU A 50 1.90 10.06 2.19
CA GLU A 50 1.75 10.84 3.40
C GLU A 50 1.22 9.95 4.51
N ARG A 51 1.70 10.21 5.72
CA ARG A 51 1.29 9.43 6.88
C ARG A 51 0.81 10.37 7.96
N GLN A 52 -0.29 9.99 8.59
CA GLN A 52 -0.85 10.76 9.69
C GLN A 52 -1.41 9.77 10.70
N GLY A 53 -0.71 9.66 11.86
CA GLY A 53 -1.08 8.66 12.84
C GLY A 53 -0.97 7.27 12.26
N GLU A 54 -2.08 6.55 12.24
CA GLU A 54 -2.12 5.19 11.70
C GLU A 54 -2.68 5.14 10.29
N THR A 55 -2.83 6.29 9.64
CA THR A 55 -3.37 6.33 8.30
C THR A 55 -2.29 6.74 7.31
N VAL A 56 -2.52 6.39 6.07
CA VAL A 56 -1.59 6.69 4.99
C VAL A 56 -2.41 7.00 3.73
N ARG A 57 -1.86 7.84 2.88
CA ARG A 57 -2.49 8.11 1.58
C ARG A 57 -1.42 8.26 0.52
N LEU A 58 -1.81 7.99 -0.71
CA LEU A 58 -0.94 8.15 -1.86
C LEU A 58 -1.09 9.58 -2.39
N VAL A 59 0.04 10.28 -2.52
CA VAL A 59 0.02 11.67 -2.95
C VAL A 59 0.23 11.78 -4.45
N ALA A 60 1.14 10.96 -4.97
CA ALA A 60 1.45 11.06 -6.41
C ALA A 60 1.81 9.72 -6.98
#